data_71fc22a78722a7bfe43902002f7cef94
#
_entry.id   71fc22a78722a7bfe43902002f7cef94
#
_cell.length_a   1.000
_cell.length_b   1.000
_cell.length_c   1.000
_cell.angle_alpha   90.00
_cell.angle_beta   90.00
_cell.angle_gamma   90.00
#
_symmetry.space_group_name_H-M   'P 1'
#
loop_
_entity.id
_entity.type
_entity.pdbx_description
1 polymer ?
#
loop_
_entity_poly.entity_id
_entity_poly.type
_entity_poly.pdbx_seq_one_letter_code
_entity_poly.pdbx_strand_id
1 'polypeptide(L)' 'MTSKEAIQIARKYNLEYEIRQELNSGLTPEEALEEWDIN' A
#
# COMPACT_ATOMS: atom_id res chain seq x y z
N MET A 1 -3.91 -2.61 -10.40
CA MET A 1 -4.09 -3.03 -8.98
C MET A 1 -5.06 -2.09 -8.28
N THR A 2 -5.88 -2.60 -7.40
CA THR A 2 -6.80 -1.78 -6.61
C THR A 2 -6.20 -1.46 -5.24
N SER A 3 -6.77 -0.43 -4.58
CA SER A 3 -6.36 -0.12 -3.21
C SER A 3 -6.57 -1.30 -2.28
N LYS A 4 -7.66 -2.03 -2.46
CA LYS A 4 -7.96 -3.21 -1.65
C LYS A 4 -6.88 -4.26 -1.79
N GLU A 5 -6.44 -4.49 -3.02
CA GLU A 5 -5.36 -5.45 -3.27
C GLU A 5 -4.04 -5.02 -2.61
N ALA A 6 -3.73 -3.73 -2.71
CA ALA A 6 -2.52 -3.20 -2.09
C ALA A 6 -2.56 -3.38 -0.57
N ILE A 7 -3.72 -3.14 0.04
CA ILE A 7 -3.87 -3.30 1.48
C ILE A 7 -3.69 -4.77 1.88
N GLN A 8 -4.23 -5.70 1.09
CA GLN A 8 -4.07 -7.12 1.37
C GLN A 8 -2.60 -7.55 1.29
N ILE A 9 -1.87 -7.01 0.31
CA ILE A 9 -0.44 -7.27 0.20
C ILE A 9 0.29 -6.70 1.42
N ALA A 10 -0.06 -5.47 1.80
CA ALA A 10 0.57 -4.79 2.93
C ALA A 10 0.40 -5.54 4.24
N ARG A 11 -0.71 -6.25 4.41
CA ARG A 11 -0.95 -7.04 5.61
C ARG A 11 0.10 -8.11 5.82
N LYS A 12 0.62 -8.66 4.73
CA LYS A 12 1.66 -9.70 4.81
C LYS A 12 2.96 -9.15 5.37
N TYR A 13 3.15 -7.84 5.30
CA TYR A 13 4.37 -7.17 5.76
C TYR A 13 4.14 -6.33 7.01
N ASN A 14 2.93 -6.40 7.59
CA ASN A 14 2.56 -5.57 8.74
C ASN A 14 2.61 -4.08 8.42
N LEU A 15 2.27 -3.72 7.18
CA LEU A 15 2.32 -2.33 6.73
C LEU A 15 0.95 -1.81 6.30
N GLU A 16 -0.13 -2.45 6.76
CA GLU A 16 -1.47 -2.07 6.36
C GLU A 16 -1.76 -0.60 6.70
N TYR A 17 -1.42 -0.18 7.91
CA TYR A 17 -1.68 1.19 8.34
C TYR A 17 -0.92 2.19 7.48
N GLU A 18 0.36 1.92 7.26
CA GLU A 18 1.22 2.80 6.47
C GLU A 18 0.71 2.93 5.04
N ILE A 19 0.33 1.82 4.42
CA ILE A 19 -0.17 1.84 3.05
C ILE A 19 -1.51 2.59 2.98
N ARG A 20 -2.39 2.41 3.97
CA ARG A 20 -3.66 3.16 4.01
C ARG A 20 -3.41 4.66 4.08
N GLN A 21 -2.43 5.09 4.86
CA GLN A 21 -2.07 6.50 4.97
C GLN A 21 -1.61 7.06 3.63
N GLU A 22 -0.78 6.31 2.92
CA GLU A 22 -0.27 6.76 1.63
C GLU A 22 -1.38 6.82 0.58
N LEU A 23 -2.30 5.87 0.58
CA LEU A 23 -3.43 5.91 -0.33
C LEU A 23 -4.32 7.12 -0.04
N ASN A 24 -4.50 7.45 1.23
CA ASN A 24 -5.26 8.65 1.63
C ASN A 24 -4.57 9.94 1.22
N SER A 25 -3.25 9.91 1.09
CA SER A 25 -2.47 11.08 0.66
C SER A 25 -2.48 11.28 -0.83
N GLY A 26 -3.08 10.37 -1.58
CA GLY A 26 -3.22 10.51 -3.03
C GLY A 26 -2.28 9.65 -3.85
N LEU A 27 -1.47 8.80 -3.22
CA LEU A 27 -0.63 7.87 -3.96
C LEU A 27 -1.49 6.77 -4.59
N THR A 28 -1.04 6.28 -5.73
CA THR A 28 -1.67 5.10 -6.31
C THR A 28 -1.26 3.86 -5.52
N PRO A 29 -2.04 2.76 -5.62
CA PRO A 29 -1.64 1.52 -4.94
C PRO A 29 -0.23 1.08 -5.29
N GLU A 30 0.15 1.21 -6.57
CA GLU A 30 1.49 0.84 -7.01
C GLU A 30 2.56 1.72 -6.36
N GLU A 31 2.31 3.03 -6.33
CA GLU A 31 3.24 3.97 -5.71
C GLU A 31 3.39 3.72 -4.21
N ALA A 32 2.28 3.44 -3.54
CA ALA A 32 2.30 3.18 -2.11
C ALA A 32 3.15 1.96 -1.78
N LEU A 33 2.97 0.88 -2.53
CA LEU A 33 3.76 -0.33 -2.30
C LEU A 33 5.24 -0.12 -2.64
N GLU A 34 5.51 0.66 -3.67
CA GLU A 34 6.88 0.92 -4.11
C GLU A 34 7.67 1.70 -3.06
N GLU A 35 7.00 2.60 -2.33
CA GLU A 35 7.63 3.36 -1.25
C GLU A 35 8.27 2.45 -0.20
N TRP A 36 7.74 1.24 -0.04
CA TRP A 36 8.18 0.28 0.97
C TRP A 36 8.91 -0.91 0.35
N ASP A 37 9.32 -0.77 -0.92
CA ASP A 37 10.01 -1.83 -1.66
C ASP A 37 9.22 -3.15 -1.70
N ILE A 38 7.91 -3.04 -1.77
CA ILE A 38 7.05 -4.22 -1.89
C ILE A 38 6.72 -4.43 -3.37
N ASN A 39 7.12 -5.55 -3.91
CA ASN A 39 6.84 -5.90 -5.29
C ASN A 39 5.99 -7.15 -5.38
#